data_d78080fa503511fe6e1cc7cac98f9602
#
_entry.id   d78080fa503511fe6e1cc7cac98f9602
#
_cell.length_a   1.000
_cell.length_b   1.000
_cell.length_c   1.000
_cell.angle_alpha   90.00
_cell.angle_beta   90.00
_cell.angle_gamma   90.00
#
_symmetry.space_group_name_H-M   'P 1'
#
loop_
_entity.id
_entity.type
_entity.pdbx_description
1 polymer ?
#
loop_
_entity_poly.entity_id
_entity_poly.type
_entity_poly.pdbx_seq_one_letter_code
_entity_poly.pdbx_strand_id
1 'polypeptide(L)'
;MHGVGTKPGTTINRPYPVVLDITRLASRVGRGPSTGVDRVEFAYLNWCLSEDSVPVYGLARISGGFVVLDREGLLSFRSKLLGELPWGRRDVRARLGIRTSTQRGAAESDLRRLAAARSGRESLPDIPLEHGVYLNTGHSNLSETSLSGIRKTGLKIATLVHDMIPLDWPQFQREGTVQRFEDKMQAVAGLSDLIIANSEGTRERVQYYFDQWGAGLPYVTSHLGVGQNSKILDISGDNRPYFVAIGTIEPRKNHALLLDIWERLEKELPHEQMPMIHIVGQRGWKNEDVFQRLDSMQNKSWLYEHNSMDDVTLRRLLAGAHGLLVPSFAEGFGLPSIEAAQMGVPVICGDLAIHHEVLGDYPVYADLQDIYLWKKTILEQTKQRQKDLVHAHRAKKPKIPTWSEHFDDVNAAVTKLL
;
A
#
# COMPACT_ATOMS: atom_id res chain seq x y z
N MET A 1 -7.97 -9.73 -4.38
CA MET A 1 -8.08 -9.18 -3.01
C MET A 1 -8.61 -10.25 -2.03
N HIS A 2 -8.00 -11.44 -1.98
CA HIS A 2 -8.39 -12.49 -1.04
C HIS A 2 -7.37 -12.51 0.11
N GLY A 3 -7.69 -11.91 1.26
CA GLY A 3 -6.80 -12.02 2.42
C GLY A 3 -6.98 -10.99 3.54
N VAL A 4 -7.92 -10.08 3.44
CA VAL A 4 -8.29 -9.21 4.56
C VAL A 4 -9.66 -9.66 5.08
N GLY A 5 -9.75 -10.94 5.44
CA GLY A 5 -10.84 -11.48 6.21
C GLY A 5 -10.56 -11.23 7.68
N THR A 6 -10.99 -10.10 8.22
CA THR A 6 -11.15 -9.97 9.67
C THR A 6 -12.22 -10.96 10.11
N LYS A 7 -11.85 -12.00 10.88
CA LYS A 7 -12.85 -12.70 11.70
C LYS A 7 -13.52 -11.64 12.60
N PRO A 8 -14.85 -11.71 12.82
CA PRO A 8 -15.52 -10.86 13.78
C PRO A 8 -15.05 -11.23 15.19
N GLY A 9 -14.06 -10.51 15.67
CA GLY A 9 -13.48 -10.68 16.99
C GLY A 9 -12.96 -9.34 17.46
N THR A 10 -13.83 -8.59 18.02
CA THR A 10 -13.90 -7.27 18.64
C THR A 10 -14.64 -6.28 17.74
N THR A 11 -15.88 -6.05 18.08
CA THR A 11 -16.69 -4.95 17.51
C THR A 11 -16.03 -3.66 17.97
N ILE A 12 -15.22 -3.05 17.08
CA ILE A 12 -14.67 -1.72 17.32
C ILE A 12 -15.85 -0.77 17.15
N ASN A 13 -16.41 -0.34 18.26
CA ASN A 13 -17.57 0.54 18.28
C ASN A 13 -17.16 1.94 17.79
N ARG A 14 -17.47 2.25 16.53
CA ARG A 14 -17.27 3.57 15.95
C ARG A 14 -18.52 4.43 16.23
N PRO A 15 -18.44 5.44 17.12
CA PRO A 15 -19.63 6.15 17.59
C PRO A 15 -20.06 7.33 16.69
N TYR A 16 -19.42 7.54 15.53
CA TYR A 16 -19.63 8.71 14.67
C TYR A 16 -19.83 8.31 13.20
N PRO A 17 -20.61 9.12 12.45
CA PRO A 17 -20.79 8.94 11.01
C PRO A 17 -19.48 9.19 10.23
N VAL A 18 -19.30 8.43 9.13
CA VAL A 18 -18.11 8.53 8.27
C VAL A 18 -18.49 8.68 6.81
N VAL A 19 -17.78 9.57 6.13
CA VAL A 19 -17.65 9.59 4.67
C VAL A 19 -16.25 9.13 4.30
N LEU A 20 -16.11 7.93 3.76
CA LEU A 20 -14.83 7.42 3.28
C LEU A 20 -14.61 7.82 1.82
N ASP A 21 -13.47 8.43 1.50
CA ASP A 21 -13.07 8.59 0.09
C ASP A 21 -12.66 7.23 -0.49
N ILE A 22 -13.40 6.75 -1.49
CA ILE A 22 -13.16 5.48 -2.17
C ILE A 22 -12.71 5.68 -3.64
N THR A 23 -12.28 6.90 -3.97
CA THR A 23 -11.89 7.27 -5.34
C THR A 23 -10.74 6.43 -5.86
N ARG A 24 -9.76 6.18 -5.03
CA ARG A 24 -8.60 5.38 -5.43
C ARG A 24 -9.00 3.94 -5.70
N LEU A 25 -9.73 3.26 -4.82
CA LEU A 25 -10.24 1.91 -5.05
C LEU A 25 -11.02 1.82 -6.37
N ALA A 26 -11.93 2.78 -6.61
CA ALA A 26 -12.68 2.85 -7.86
C ALA A 26 -11.77 3.03 -9.09
N SER A 27 -10.74 3.88 -8.98
CA SER A 27 -9.82 4.17 -10.07
C SER A 27 -8.86 3.03 -10.40
N ARG A 28 -8.64 2.11 -9.46
CA ARG A 28 -7.71 0.99 -9.56
C ARG A 28 -8.33 -0.25 -10.21
N VAL A 29 -9.66 -0.30 -10.34
CA VAL A 29 -10.33 -1.44 -10.99
C VAL A 29 -9.77 -1.66 -12.41
N GLY A 30 -9.29 -2.88 -12.67
CA GLY A 30 -8.68 -3.28 -13.93
C GLY A 30 -7.25 -2.78 -14.17
N ARG A 31 -6.54 -2.32 -13.12
CA ARG A 31 -5.14 -1.84 -13.23
C ARG A 31 -4.10 -2.78 -12.61
N GLY A 32 -4.39 -4.07 -12.54
CA GLY A 32 -3.48 -5.08 -11.99
C GLY A 32 -3.59 -5.24 -10.47
N PRO A 33 -2.58 -5.85 -9.81
CA PRO A 33 -2.60 -6.16 -8.38
C PRO A 33 -2.77 -4.92 -7.50
N SER A 34 -3.29 -5.12 -6.30
CA SER A 34 -3.44 -4.09 -5.29
C SER A 34 -2.07 -3.59 -4.80
N THR A 35 -1.91 -2.28 -4.72
CA THR A 35 -0.75 -1.65 -4.07
C THR A 35 -0.94 -1.58 -2.56
N GLY A 36 0.12 -1.24 -1.80
CA GLY A 36 0.01 -1.03 -0.35
C GLY A 36 -1.08 -0.03 0.02
N VAL A 37 -1.16 1.12 -0.68
CA VAL A 37 -2.19 2.14 -0.45
C VAL A 37 -3.60 1.62 -0.76
N ASP A 38 -3.77 0.80 -1.80
CA ASP A 38 -5.08 0.21 -2.12
C ASP A 38 -5.55 -0.74 -1.01
N ARG A 39 -4.61 -1.47 -0.41
CA ARG A 39 -4.88 -2.38 0.72
C ARG A 39 -5.27 -1.63 2.00
N VAL A 40 -4.65 -0.48 2.26
CA VAL A 40 -5.03 0.40 3.37
C VAL A 40 -6.43 0.93 3.18
N GLU A 41 -6.75 1.52 2.01
CA GLU A 41 -8.09 2.04 1.73
C GLU A 41 -9.16 0.94 1.81
N PHE A 42 -8.84 -0.28 1.35
CA PHE A 42 -9.74 -1.42 1.48
C PHE A 42 -9.94 -1.89 2.94
N ALA A 43 -8.90 -1.82 3.77
CA ALA A 43 -9.02 -2.10 5.21
C ALA A 43 -9.94 -1.08 5.91
N TYR A 44 -9.81 0.20 5.57
CA TYR A 44 -10.72 1.24 6.05
C TYR A 44 -12.17 1.03 5.56
N LEU A 45 -12.37 0.62 4.32
CA LEU A 45 -13.70 0.26 3.82
C LEU A 45 -14.33 -0.88 4.65
N ASN A 46 -13.57 -1.92 4.95
CA ASN A 46 -14.04 -3.03 5.78
C ASN A 46 -14.36 -2.57 7.21
N TRP A 47 -13.49 -1.76 7.81
CA TRP A 47 -13.71 -1.21 9.13
C TRP A 47 -14.96 -0.32 9.18
N CYS A 48 -15.14 0.58 8.21
CA CYS A 48 -16.34 1.42 8.15
C CYS A 48 -17.62 0.60 8.00
N LEU A 49 -17.56 -0.54 7.33
CA LEU A 49 -18.69 -1.45 7.12
C LEU A 49 -18.93 -2.44 8.27
N SER A 50 -18.02 -2.55 9.24
CA SER A 50 -18.17 -3.49 10.35
C SER A 50 -19.17 -3.03 11.41
N GLU A 51 -19.51 -1.75 11.46
CA GLU A 51 -20.47 -1.17 12.39
C GLU A 51 -21.77 -0.82 11.67
N ASP A 52 -22.85 -1.49 12.03
CA ASP A 52 -24.16 -1.36 11.36
C ASP A 52 -25.03 -0.22 11.90
N SER A 53 -24.79 0.19 13.15
CA SER A 53 -25.62 1.16 13.86
C SER A 53 -25.33 2.62 13.51
N VAL A 54 -24.20 2.89 12.84
CA VAL A 54 -23.74 4.25 12.54
C VAL A 54 -23.66 4.49 11.04
N PRO A 55 -24.14 5.63 10.54
CA PRO A 55 -24.12 5.94 9.12
C PRO A 55 -22.72 5.90 8.51
N VAL A 56 -22.62 5.32 7.33
CA VAL A 56 -21.41 5.30 6.50
C VAL A 56 -21.75 5.61 5.05
N TYR A 57 -20.96 6.49 4.45
CA TYR A 57 -21.04 6.83 3.05
C TYR A 57 -19.68 6.70 2.38
N GLY A 58 -19.68 6.43 1.09
CA GLY A 58 -18.47 6.43 0.25
C GLY A 58 -18.52 7.54 -0.78
N LEU A 59 -17.53 8.42 -0.79
CA LEU A 59 -17.37 9.42 -1.84
C LEU A 59 -16.39 8.91 -2.89
N ALA A 60 -16.82 8.89 -4.16
CA ALA A 60 -15.93 8.57 -5.28
C ALA A 60 -15.98 9.64 -6.37
N ARG A 61 -14.80 10.06 -6.83
CA ARG A 61 -14.64 10.84 -8.05
C ARG A 61 -14.50 9.87 -9.24
N ILE A 62 -15.41 9.98 -10.18
CA ILE A 62 -15.45 9.18 -11.40
C ILE A 62 -15.40 10.07 -12.65
N SER A 63 -15.33 9.46 -13.83
CA SER A 63 -15.44 10.24 -15.08
C SER A 63 -16.77 11.00 -15.11
N GLY A 64 -16.67 12.33 -15.05
CA GLY A 64 -17.81 13.25 -15.15
C GLY A 64 -18.38 13.76 -13.85
N GLY A 65 -17.75 13.51 -12.70
CA GLY A 65 -18.17 14.12 -11.43
C GLY A 65 -17.97 13.22 -10.23
N PHE A 66 -18.78 13.43 -9.21
CA PHE A 66 -18.73 12.67 -7.98
C PHE A 66 -19.99 11.83 -7.79
N VAL A 67 -19.84 10.75 -7.05
CA VAL A 67 -20.94 9.90 -6.57
C VAL A 67 -20.79 9.66 -5.09
N VAL A 68 -21.90 9.58 -4.37
CA VAL A 68 -21.99 9.15 -2.99
C VAL A 68 -22.68 7.80 -2.96
N LEU A 69 -22.07 6.82 -2.35
CA LEU A 69 -22.67 5.52 -2.04
C LEU A 69 -23.11 5.52 -0.58
N ASP A 70 -24.30 5.02 -0.33
CA ASP A 70 -24.72 4.63 1.00
C ASP A 70 -24.13 3.28 1.41
N ARG A 71 -24.53 2.75 2.56
CA ARG A 71 -24.05 1.48 3.08
C ARG A 71 -24.27 0.31 2.11
N GLU A 72 -25.47 0.21 1.51
CA GLU A 72 -25.80 -0.87 0.58
C GLU A 72 -24.93 -0.78 -0.70
N GLY A 73 -24.77 0.43 -1.22
CA GLY A 73 -23.87 0.71 -2.33
C GLY A 73 -22.42 0.36 -2.02
N LEU A 74 -21.94 0.63 -0.81
CA LEU A 74 -20.60 0.28 -0.36
C LEU A 74 -20.41 -1.23 -0.19
N LEU A 75 -21.40 -1.95 0.36
CA LEU A 75 -21.38 -3.41 0.46
C LEU A 75 -21.32 -4.06 -0.93
N SER A 76 -22.15 -3.58 -1.86
CA SER A 76 -22.11 -4.06 -3.25
C SER A 76 -20.76 -3.76 -3.93
N PHE A 77 -20.22 -2.55 -3.74
CA PHE A 77 -18.91 -2.17 -4.27
C PHE A 77 -17.79 -3.06 -3.71
N ARG A 78 -17.78 -3.29 -2.39
CA ARG A 78 -16.84 -4.18 -1.72
C ARG A 78 -16.89 -5.60 -2.30
N SER A 79 -18.08 -6.21 -2.42
CA SER A 79 -18.25 -7.56 -2.98
C SER A 79 -17.76 -7.64 -4.42
N LYS A 80 -17.92 -6.58 -5.23
CA LYS A 80 -17.38 -6.51 -6.59
C LYS A 80 -15.86 -6.41 -6.61
N LEU A 81 -15.25 -5.67 -5.67
CA LEU A 81 -13.79 -5.61 -5.53
C LEU A 81 -13.19 -6.96 -5.13
N LEU A 82 -13.91 -7.74 -4.33
CA LEU A 82 -13.52 -9.10 -3.93
C LEU A 82 -13.76 -10.16 -5.05
N GLY A 83 -14.48 -9.79 -6.11
CA GLY A 83 -14.88 -10.73 -7.16
C GLY A 83 -16.03 -11.65 -6.79
N GLU A 84 -16.70 -11.40 -5.66
CA GLU A 84 -17.90 -12.13 -5.22
C GLU A 84 -19.12 -11.79 -6.10
N LEU A 85 -19.16 -10.56 -6.61
CA LEU A 85 -20.16 -10.08 -7.55
C LEU A 85 -19.47 -9.57 -8.84
N PRO A 86 -20.04 -9.84 -10.02
CA PRO A 86 -19.51 -9.33 -11.27
C PRO A 86 -19.78 -7.84 -11.42
N TRP A 87 -18.89 -7.13 -12.14
CA TRP A 87 -19.18 -5.78 -12.62
C TRP A 87 -20.29 -5.79 -13.66
N GLY A 88 -21.22 -4.86 -13.57
CA GLY A 88 -22.34 -4.75 -14.50
C GLY A 88 -21.94 -4.22 -15.88
N ARG A 89 -22.92 -4.13 -16.78
CA ARG A 89 -22.70 -3.61 -18.15
C ARG A 89 -22.31 -2.13 -18.11
N ARG A 90 -21.40 -1.74 -19.01
CA ARG A 90 -21.05 -0.32 -19.21
C ARG A 90 -22.27 0.47 -19.70
N ASP A 91 -22.51 1.61 -19.09
CA ASP A 91 -23.51 2.58 -19.56
C ASP A 91 -23.05 3.31 -20.83
N VAL A 92 -23.92 4.14 -21.39
CA VAL A 92 -23.63 4.89 -22.63
C VAL A 92 -22.39 5.78 -22.44
N ARG A 93 -22.26 6.44 -21.31
CA ARG A 93 -21.13 7.33 -21.00
C ARG A 93 -19.80 6.57 -20.97
N ALA A 94 -19.76 5.41 -20.35
CA ALA A 94 -18.56 4.56 -20.29
C ALA A 94 -18.22 3.94 -21.65
N ARG A 95 -19.22 3.75 -22.53
CA ARG A 95 -19.01 3.24 -23.90
C ARG A 95 -18.41 4.32 -24.83
N LEU A 96 -18.80 5.57 -24.65
CA LEU A 96 -18.30 6.71 -25.42
C LEU A 96 -16.95 7.23 -24.93
N GLY A 97 -16.54 6.88 -23.70
CA GLY A 97 -15.27 7.28 -23.09
C GLY A 97 -14.08 6.50 -23.66
N ILE A 98 -13.26 7.16 -24.47
CA ILE A 98 -12.12 6.57 -25.20
C ILE A 98 -10.94 6.21 -24.27
N ARG A 99 -10.89 6.70 -23.02
CA ARG A 99 -9.71 6.65 -22.14
C ARG A 99 -9.79 5.66 -20.95
N THR A 100 -10.86 4.90 -20.82
CA THR A 100 -11.04 3.98 -19.70
C THR A 100 -11.00 2.52 -20.15
N SER A 101 -10.29 1.65 -19.40
CA SER A 101 -10.37 0.21 -19.65
C SER A 101 -11.81 -0.29 -19.52
N THR A 102 -12.10 -1.42 -20.16
CA THR A 102 -13.45 -2.03 -20.11
C THR A 102 -13.92 -2.28 -18.69
N GLN A 103 -13.03 -2.80 -17.82
CA GLN A 103 -13.34 -3.10 -16.42
C GLN A 103 -13.58 -1.81 -15.61
N ARG A 104 -12.74 -0.81 -15.75
CA ARG A 104 -12.94 0.49 -15.09
C ARG A 104 -14.22 1.15 -15.55
N GLY A 105 -14.53 1.12 -16.85
CA GLY A 105 -15.79 1.65 -17.38
C GLY A 105 -17.00 0.95 -16.80
N ALA A 106 -16.95 -0.36 -16.58
CA ALA A 106 -18.01 -1.13 -15.92
C ALA A 106 -18.14 -0.72 -14.43
N ALA A 107 -17.00 -0.58 -13.72
CA ALA A 107 -17.00 -0.15 -12.33
C ALA A 107 -17.59 1.26 -12.16
N GLU A 108 -17.18 2.24 -12.97
CA GLU A 108 -17.75 3.59 -12.91
C GLU A 108 -19.26 3.62 -13.27
N SER A 109 -19.70 2.72 -14.14
CA SER A 109 -21.14 2.57 -14.47
C SER A 109 -21.93 1.98 -13.31
N ASP A 110 -21.34 1.02 -12.58
CA ASP A 110 -21.94 0.46 -11.35
C ASP A 110 -21.98 1.51 -10.24
N LEU A 111 -20.91 2.25 -10.02
CA LEU A 111 -20.90 3.33 -9.04
C LEU A 111 -22.00 4.36 -9.32
N ARG A 112 -22.25 4.69 -10.61
CA ARG A 112 -23.37 5.55 -10.99
C ARG A 112 -24.74 4.91 -10.70
N ARG A 113 -24.89 3.61 -10.85
CA ARG A 113 -26.16 2.91 -10.55
C ARG A 113 -26.43 2.78 -9.07
N LEU A 114 -25.39 2.56 -8.29
CA LEU A 114 -25.45 2.38 -6.83
C LEU A 114 -25.48 3.71 -6.07
N ALA A 115 -25.27 4.83 -6.75
CA ALA A 115 -25.15 6.13 -6.12
C ALA A 115 -26.48 6.61 -5.50
N ALA A 116 -26.46 6.92 -4.21
CA ALA A 116 -27.51 7.62 -3.50
C ALA A 116 -27.61 9.10 -3.93
N ALA A 117 -26.45 9.72 -4.22
CA ALA A 117 -26.37 11.09 -4.76
C ALA A 117 -25.26 11.22 -5.80
N ARG A 118 -25.40 12.22 -6.71
CA ARG A 118 -24.43 12.50 -7.78
C ARG A 118 -24.32 13.98 -8.03
N SER A 119 -23.13 14.41 -8.49
CA SER A 119 -22.91 15.78 -8.92
C SER A 119 -22.01 15.85 -10.15
N GLY A 120 -21.87 17.06 -10.71
CA GLY A 120 -20.91 17.37 -11.76
C GLY A 120 -19.48 17.45 -11.22
N ARG A 121 -18.56 17.93 -12.08
CA ARG A 121 -17.12 17.98 -11.74
C ARG A 121 -16.76 19.09 -10.76
N GLU A 122 -17.57 20.12 -10.68
CA GLU A 122 -17.28 21.39 -10.01
C GLU A 122 -17.90 21.47 -8.60
N SER A 123 -18.80 20.55 -8.25
CA SER A 123 -19.49 20.54 -6.97
C SER A 123 -19.49 19.15 -6.38
N LEU A 124 -19.45 19.07 -5.05
CA LEU A 124 -19.69 17.81 -4.35
C LEU A 124 -21.20 17.50 -4.39
N PRO A 125 -21.57 16.21 -4.40
CA PRO A 125 -22.96 15.82 -4.22
C PRO A 125 -23.42 16.12 -2.80
N ASP A 126 -24.71 16.22 -2.62
CA ASP A 126 -25.28 16.31 -1.32
C ASP A 126 -24.95 15.04 -0.51
N ILE A 127 -24.34 15.23 0.64
CA ILE A 127 -24.01 14.17 1.58
C ILE A 127 -25.00 14.29 2.73
N PRO A 128 -25.84 13.29 2.99
CA PRO A 128 -26.91 13.39 3.99
C PRO A 128 -26.38 13.22 5.43
N LEU A 129 -25.38 14.04 5.79
CA LEU A 129 -24.76 14.10 7.11
C LEU A 129 -24.50 15.57 7.49
N GLU A 130 -24.98 15.97 8.67
CA GLU A 130 -24.73 17.30 9.23
C GLU A 130 -23.46 17.34 10.10
N HIS A 131 -22.99 16.19 10.57
CA HIS A 131 -21.80 16.03 11.41
C HIS A 131 -21.13 14.68 11.14
N GLY A 132 -19.89 14.54 11.54
CA GLY A 132 -19.07 13.32 11.35
C GLY A 132 -17.72 13.64 10.74
N VAL A 133 -17.06 12.62 10.19
CA VAL A 133 -15.72 12.75 9.65
C VAL A 133 -15.65 12.29 8.18
N TYR A 134 -14.98 13.09 7.36
CA TYR A 134 -14.49 12.66 6.07
C TYR A 134 -13.09 12.05 6.23
N LEU A 135 -12.95 10.77 5.88
CA LEU A 135 -11.68 10.04 5.93
C LEU A 135 -11.08 9.92 4.52
N ASN A 136 -9.88 10.43 4.33
CA ASN A 136 -9.12 10.26 3.10
C ASN A 136 -7.85 9.45 3.35
N THR A 137 -7.82 8.25 2.83
CA THR A 137 -6.70 7.31 3.01
C THR A 137 -6.02 6.92 1.69
N GLY A 138 -6.58 7.37 0.56
CA GLY A 138 -6.10 7.01 -0.78
C GLY A 138 -5.32 8.11 -1.51
N HIS A 139 -5.11 9.28 -0.87
CA HIS A 139 -4.49 10.46 -1.48
C HIS A 139 -5.19 10.96 -2.76
N SER A 140 -6.47 10.63 -2.92
CA SER A 140 -7.34 11.17 -3.97
C SER A 140 -8.11 12.38 -3.44
N ASN A 141 -8.56 13.25 -4.33
CA ASN A 141 -9.36 14.45 -3.97
C ASN A 141 -8.75 15.37 -2.91
N LEU A 142 -7.43 15.40 -2.80
CA LEU A 142 -6.67 16.29 -1.90
C LEU A 142 -6.32 17.62 -2.56
N SER A 143 -7.25 18.24 -3.28
CA SER A 143 -7.09 19.60 -3.76
C SER A 143 -7.80 20.59 -2.84
N GLU A 144 -7.36 21.83 -2.81
CA GLU A 144 -7.99 22.91 -2.06
C GLU A 144 -9.50 22.99 -2.35
N THR A 145 -9.88 22.94 -3.63
CA THR A 145 -11.29 22.95 -4.06
C THR A 145 -12.09 21.78 -3.46
N SER A 146 -11.54 20.57 -3.49
CA SER A 146 -12.25 19.39 -2.99
C SER A 146 -12.38 19.43 -1.47
N LEU A 147 -11.29 19.73 -0.76
CA LEU A 147 -11.28 19.78 0.71
C LEU A 147 -12.12 20.95 1.26
N SER A 148 -12.07 22.13 0.61
CA SER A 148 -12.95 23.26 0.93
C SER A 148 -14.43 22.91 0.70
N GLY A 149 -14.73 22.15 -0.34
CA GLY A 149 -16.08 21.65 -0.56
C GLY A 149 -16.55 20.72 0.57
N ILE A 150 -15.71 19.77 1.00
CA ILE A 150 -16.01 18.90 2.15
C ILE A 150 -16.21 19.73 3.43
N ARG A 151 -15.32 20.69 3.70
CA ARG A 151 -15.42 21.54 4.90
C ARG A 151 -16.73 22.32 4.98
N LYS A 152 -17.27 22.75 3.83
CA LYS A 152 -18.59 23.44 3.75
C LYS A 152 -19.76 22.55 4.14
N THR A 153 -19.63 21.22 4.12
CA THR A 153 -20.68 20.29 4.57
C THR A 153 -20.74 20.17 6.11
N GLY A 154 -19.81 20.78 6.84
CA GLY A 154 -19.71 20.64 8.31
C GLY A 154 -18.91 19.43 8.79
N LEU A 155 -18.49 18.55 7.91
CA LEU A 155 -17.68 17.39 8.26
C LEU A 155 -16.26 17.80 8.67
N LYS A 156 -15.72 17.13 9.69
CA LYS A 156 -14.30 17.17 10.02
C LYS A 156 -13.50 16.38 8.98
N ILE A 157 -12.26 16.78 8.71
CA ILE A 157 -11.41 16.14 7.71
C ILE A 157 -10.24 15.45 8.39
N ALA A 158 -10.17 14.13 8.30
CA ALA A 158 -9.04 13.34 8.73
C ALA A 158 -8.34 12.71 7.52
N THR A 159 -7.04 12.99 7.37
CA THR A 159 -6.24 12.53 6.23
C THR A 159 -5.14 11.59 6.70
N LEU A 160 -5.11 10.37 6.15
CA LEU A 160 -3.98 9.46 6.36
C LEU A 160 -2.89 9.80 5.34
N VAL A 161 -1.68 10.10 5.84
CA VAL A 161 -0.50 10.35 5.02
C VAL A 161 0.41 9.12 5.04
N HIS A 162 0.71 8.58 3.87
CA HIS A 162 1.51 7.35 3.73
C HIS A 162 3.00 7.60 3.85
N ASP A 163 3.49 8.71 3.31
CA ASP A 163 4.88 9.15 3.31
C ASP A 163 4.98 10.58 2.77
N MET A 164 6.17 11.17 2.90
CA MET A 164 6.55 12.43 2.26
C MET A 164 7.69 12.24 1.24
N ILE A 165 7.90 11.00 0.80
CA ILE A 165 8.98 10.60 -0.13
C ILE A 165 9.04 11.47 -1.39
N PRO A 166 7.93 11.89 -2.02
CA PRO A 166 8.04 12.77 -3.19
C PRO A 166 8.75 14.10 -2.93
N LEU A 167 8.69 14.63 -1.71
CA LEU A 167 9.39 15.85 -1.31
C LEU A 167 10.80 15.57 -0.79
N ASP A 168 10.99 14.47 -0.05
CA ASP A 168 12.27 14.10 0.52
C ASP A 168 13.27 13.58 -0.53
N TRP A 169 12.75 12.91 -1.57
CA TRP A 169 13.52 12.25 -2.62
C TRP A 169 13.02 12.65 -4.02
N PRO A 170 13.08 13.94 -4.38
CA PRO A 170 12.54 14.46 -5.65
C PRO A 170 13.23 13.85 -6.89
N GLN A 171 14.51 13.45 -6.76
CA GLN A 171 15.28 12.84 -7.84
C GLN A 171 14.72 11.49 -8.31
N PHE A 172 14.03 10.77 -7.44
CA PHE A 172 13.40 9.49 -7.78
C PHE A 172 11.99 9.66 -8.37
N GLN A 173 11.46 10.87 -8.44
CA GLN A 173 10.10 11.12 -8.90
C GLN A 173 10.02 11.39 -10.40
N ARG A 174 8.85 11.11 -10.98
CA ARG A 174 8.51 11.54 -12.34
C ARG A 174 8.43 13.06 -12.38
N GLU A 175 8.71 13.64 -13.53
CA GLU A 175 8.53 15.08 -13.77
C GLU A 175 7.11 15.54 -13.38
N GLY A 176 7.02 16.68 -12.72
CA GLY A 176 5.77 17.27 -12.24
C GLY A 176 5.07 16.50 -11.10
N THR A 177 5.63 15.39 -10.61
CA THR A 177 5.03 14.66 -9.47
C THR A 177 5.27 15.40 -8.17
N VAL A 178 6.46 15.94 -7.97
CA VAL A 178 6.85 16.67 -6.75
C VAL A 178 5.90 17.84 -6.50
N GLN A 179 5.74 18.73 -7.47
CA GLN A 179 4.87 19.89 -7.34
C GLN A 179 3.41 19.49 -7.06
N ARG A 180 2.87 18.53 -7.83
CA ARG A 180 1.50 18.03 -7.59
C ARG A 180 1.32 17.41 -6.22
N PHE A 181 2.34 16.78 -5.68
CA PHE A 181 2.30 16.22 -4.34
C PHE A 181 2.37 17.32 -3.29
N GLU A 182 3.25 18.29 -3.47
CA GLU A 182 3.37 19.47 -2.60
C GLU A 182 2.05 20.23 -2.53
N ASP A 183 1.43 20.58 -3.70
CA ASP A 183 0.15 21.26 -3.76
C ASP A 183 -0.94 20.52 -2.97
N LYS A 184 -0.97 19.17 -3.06
CA LYS A 184 -1.89 18.35 -2.28
C LYS A 184 -1.62 18.43 -0.78
N MET A 185 -0.36 18.32 -0.37
CA MET A 185 0.00 18.35 1.05
C MET A 185 -0.20 19.73 1.66
N GLN A 186 0.00 20.80 0.91
CA GLN A 186 -0.36 22.16 1.33
C GLN A 186 -1.88 22.31 1.52
N ALA A 187 -2.69 21.75 0.62
CA ALA A 187 -4.15 21.75 0.81
C ALA A 187 -4.56 20.93 2.03
N VAL A 188 -3.90 19.78 2.28
CA VAL A 188 -4.11 18.96 3.50
C VAL A 188 -3.72 19.75 4.75
N ALA A 189 -2.56 20.39 4.73
CA ALA A 189 -2.08 21.23 5.85
C ALA A 189 -3.04 22.36 6.20
N GLY A 190 -3.64 23.01 5.19
CA GLY A 190 -4.56 24.13 5.40
C GLY A 190 -6.00 23.75 5.73
N LEU A 191 -6.43 22.54 5.42
CA LEU A 191 -7.86 22.20 5.44
C LEU A 191 -8.20 20.92 6.25
N SER A 192 -7.25 20.07 6.60
CA SER A 192 -7.51 18.93 7.46
C SER A 192 -7.67 19.36 8.92
N ASP A 193 -8.38 18.55 9.69
CA ASP A 193 -8.56 18.73 11.14
C ASP A 193 -7.75 17.69 11.95
N LEU A 194 -7.34 16.57 11.31
CA LEU A 194 -6.52 15.52 11.89
C LEU A 194 -5.63 14.87 10.83
N ILE A 195 -4.38 14.62 11.17
CA ILE A 195 -3.46 13.81 10.36
C ILE A 195 -3.27 12.45 11.02
N ILE A 196 -3.44 11.40 10.22
CA ILE A 196 -3.14 10.03 10.59
C ILE A 196 -1.83 9.67 9.90
N ALA A 197 -0.78 9.41 10.67
CA ALA A 197 0.50 8.94 10.16
C ALA A 197 0.64 7.43 10.41
N ASN A 198 1.13 6.70 9.43
CA ASN A 198 1.32 5.25 9.53
C ASN A 198 2.57 4.84 10.31
N SER A 199 3.42 5.79 10.67
CA SER A 199 4.65 5.58 11.44
C SER A 199 5.09 6.90 12.10
N GLU A 200 5.95 6.79 13.10
CA GLU A 200 6.53 7.97 13.73
C GLU A 200 7.43 8.74 12.76
N GLY A 201 8.22 8.00 11.95
CA GLY A 201 9.03 8.63 10.91
C GLY A 201 8.18 9.40 9.90
N THR A 202 7.02 8.87 9.48
CA THR A 202 6.08 9.61 8.61
C THR A 202 5.52 10.83 9.32
N ARG A 203 5.12 10.73 10.59
CA ARG A 203 4.60 11.86 11.38
C ARG A 203 5.62 12.99 11.43
N GLU A 204 6.87 12.69 11.77
CA GLU A 204 7.95 13.68 11.85
C GLU A 204 8.16 14.39 10.50
N ARG A 205 8.16 13.66 9.39
CA ARG A 205 8.32 14.28 8.07
C ARG A 205 7.13 15.14 7.67
N VAL A 206 5.89 14.70 7.96
CA VAL A 206 4.69 15.51 7.74
C VAL A 206 4.73 16.77 8.60
N GLN A 207 5.03 16.64 9.88
CA GLN A 207 5.13 17.78 10.79
C GLN A 207 6.19 18.78 10.31
N TYR A 208 7.37 18.31 9.90
CA TYR A 208 8.42 19.15 9.37
C TYR A 208 7.95 20.07 8.22
N TYR A 209 7.26 19.51 7.22
CA TYR A 209 6.76 20.31 6.11
C TYR A 209 5.59 21.21 6.52
N PHE A 210 4.68 20.70 7.33
CA PHE A 210 3.49 21.44 7.75
C PHE A 210 3.85 22.64 8.63
N ASP A 211 4.85 22.50 9.51
CA ASP A 211 5.37 23.61 10.32
C ASP A 211 5.98 24.70 9.41
N GLN A 212 6.68 24.32 8.34
CA GLN A 212 7.19 25.28 7.35
C GLN A 212 6.08 26.02 6.60
N TRP A 213 4.93 25.39 6.41
CA TRP A 213 3.75 26.00 5.80
C TRP A 213 2.83 26.67 6.83
N GLY A 214 3.23 26.74 8.09
CA GLY A 214 2.49 27.43 9.17
C GLY A 214 1.24 26.68 9.65
N ALA A 215 1.16 25.37 9.45
CA ALA A 215 0.03 24.56 9.85
C ALA A 215 0.32 23.78 11.14
N GLY A 216 -0.43 24.10 12.22
CA GLY A 216 -0.40 23.36 13.49
C GLY A 216 -1.62 22.45 13.59
N LEU A 217 -1.50 21.19 13.19
CA LEU A 217 -2.58 20.21 13.20
C LEU A 217 -2.36 19.15 14.31
N PRO A 218 -3.44 18.55 14.83
CA PRO A 218 -3.33 17.35 15.64
C PRO A 218 -2.91 16.15 14.77
N TYR A 219 -2.08 15.27 15.37
CA TYR A 219 -1.58 14.05 14.75
C TYR A 219 -1.96 12.83 15.58
N VAL A 220 -2.17 11.70 14.91
CA VAL A 220 -2.14 10.37 15.50
C VAL A 220 -1.18 9.50 14.69
N THR A 221 -0.24 8.85 15.37
CA THR A 221 0.60 7.82 14.77
C THR A 221 0.02 6.46 15.08
N SER A 222 -0.24 5.67 14.04
CA SER A 222 -0.74 4.32 14.22
C SER A 222 -0.23 3.41 13.10
N HIS A 223 0.47 2.36 13.47
CA HIS A 223 1.05 1.41 12.51
C HIS A 223 -0.04 0.68 11.72
N LEU A 224 0.18 0.53 10.41
CA LEU A 224 -0.74 -0.22 9.56
C LEU A 224 -0.76 -1.71 9.93
N GLY A 225 -1.94 -2.27 10.04
CA GLY A 225 -2.09 -3.70 10.27
C GLY A 225 -1.68 -4.54 9.06
N VAL A 226 -1.19 -5.73 9.29
CA VAL A 226 -1.03 -6.75 8.25
C VAL A 226 -2.09 -7.83 8.38
N GLY A 227 -2.52 -8.39 7.26
CA GLY A 227 -3.53 -9.44 7.25
C GLY A 227 -3.07 -10.68 8.02
N GLN A 228 -3.99 -11.34 8.73
CA GLN A 228 -3.65 -12.59 9.41
C GLN A 228 -3.31 -13.68 8.38
N ASN A 229 -2.23 -14.40 8.61
CA ASN A 229 -1.82 -15.53 7.76
C ASN A 229 -2.85 -16.66 7.83
N SER A 230 -3.60 -16.87 6.76
CA SER A 230 -4.19 -18.18 6.49
C SER A 230 -3.05 -19.20 6.33
N LYS A 231 -3.26 -20.43 6.83
CA LYS A 231 -2.26 -21.51 6.84
C LYS A 231 -1.37 -21.47 5.60
N ILE A 232 -0.06 -21.33 5.83
CA ILE A 232 0.95 -21.38 4.78
C ILE A 232 0.93 -22.80 4.21
N LEU A 233 0.54 -22.91 2.94
CA LEU A 233 0.68 -24.17 2.21
C LEU A 233 2.16 -24.32 1.82
N ASP A 234 2.75 -25.43 2.18
CA ASP A 234 4.12 -25.81 1.84
C ASP A 234 4.30 -25.80 0.31
N ILE A 235 5.29 -25.08 -0.18
CA ILE A 235 5.64 -25.08 -1.60
C ILE A 235 6.95 -25.81 -1.75
N SER A 236 6.88 -27.12 -1.84
CA SER A 236 7.99 -27.97 -2.25
C SER A 236 7.97 -28.15 -3.78
N GLY A 237 8.80 -27.41 -4.50
CA GLY A 237 8.86 -27.56 -5.95
C GLY A 237 10.25 -27.44 -6.56
N ASP A 238 11.06 -26.51 -6.10
CA ASP A 238 12.45 -26.37 -6.56
C ASP A 238 13.36 -26.37 -5.31
N ASN A 239 14.34 -27.27 -5.27
CA ASN A 239 15.24 -27.40 -4.14
C ASN A 239 16.33 -26.30 -4.09
N ARG A 240 16.39 -25.42 -5.12
CA ARG A 240 17.36 -24.33 -5.13
C ARG A 240 16.95 -23.18 -4.23
N PRO A 241 17.87 -22.66 -3.41
CA PRO A 241 17.62 -21.47 -2.62
C PRO A 241 17.20 -20.28 -3.47
N TYR A 242 16.20 -19.51 -3.01
CA TYR A 242 15.79 -18.29 -3.70
C TYR A 242 15.45 -17.17 -2.74
N PHE A 243 15.56 -15.95 -3.26
CA PHE A 243 15.22 -14.70 -2.59
C PHE A 243 14.16 -13.95 -3.36
N VAL A 244 13.43 -13.09 -2.67
CA VAL A 244 12.34 -12.31 -3.27
C VAL A 244 12.58 -10.82 -3.03
N ALA A 245 12.35 -9.99 -4.06
CA ALA A 245 12.26 -8.54 -3.95
C ALA A 245 10.87 -8.11 -4.43
N ILE A 246 10.15 -7.32 -3.62
CA ILE A 246 8.74 -6.96 -3.87
C ILE A 246 8.60 -5.44 -3.99
N GLY A 247 8.01 -4.98 -5.07
CA GLY A 247 7.65 -3.58 -5.29
C GLY A 247 7.84 -3.13 -6.73
N THR A 248 7.29 -1.97 -7.06
CA THR A 248 7.51 -1.36 -8.38
C THR A 248 9.00 -1.24 -8.68
N ILE A 249 9.42 -1.63 -9.89
CA ILE A 249 10.82 -1.51 -10.31
C ILE A 249 11.09 -0.05 -10.68
N GLU A 250 11.46 0.73 -9.67
CA GLU A 250 11.73 2.17 -9.72
C GLU A 250 13.06 2.51 -9.02
N PRO A 251 13.69 3.67 -9.26
CA PRO A 251 15.03 3.98 -8.73
C PRO A 251 15.12 3.88 -7.20
N ARG A 252 14.08 4.33 -6.49
CA ARG A 252 14.02 4.29 -5.03
C ARG A 252 14.18 2.89 -4.44
N LYS A 253 13.72 1.87 -5.16
CA LYS A 253 13.78 0.46 -4.73
C LYS A 253 15.12 -0.21 -4.99
N ASN A 254 16.03 0.47 -5.72
CA ASN A 254 17.42 0.07 -5.91
C ASN A 254 17.65 -1.37 -6.37
N HIS A 255 16.85 -1.80 -7.36
CA HIS A 255 17.03 -3.14 -7.96
C HIS A 255 18.40 -3.31 -8.62
N ALA A 256 19.07 -2.19 -8.99
CA ALA A 256 20.42 -2.19 -9.52
C ALA A 256 21.41 -2.92 -8.59
N LEU A 257 21.35 -2.64 -7.28
CA LEU A 257 22.19 -3.33 -6.29
C LEU A 257 22.00 -4.86 -6.32
N LEU A 258 20.76 -5.32 -6.45
CA LEU A 258 20.49 -6.76 -6.52
C LEU A 258 21.06 -7.37 -7.79
N LEU A 259 20.92 -6.71 -8.92
CA LEU A 259 21.52 -7.20 -10.18
C LEU A 259 23.04 -7.23 -10.08
N ASP A 260 23.68 -6.22 -9.48
CA ASP A 260 25.14 -6.19 -9.26
C ASP A 260 25.62 -7.38 -8.41
N ILE A 261 24.84 -7.73 -7.36
CA ILE A 261 25.16 -8.86 -6.49
C ILE A 261 25.05 -10.17 -7.27
N TRP A 262 23.95 -10.39 -8.03
CA TRP A 262 23.75 -11.64 -8.76
C TRP A 262 24.74 -11.81 -9.92
N GLU A 263 25.12 -10.75 -10.62
CA GLU A 263 26.18 -10.78 -11.63
C GLU A 263 27.56 -11.15 -11.03
N ARG A 264 27.84 -10.71 -9.80
CA ARG A 264 29.08 -11.12 -9.10
C ARG A 264 29.00 -12.58 -8.65
N LEU A 265 27.87 -13.01 -8.09
CA LEU A 265 27.66 -14.41 -7.68
C LEU A 265 27.79 -15.35 -8.88
N GLU A 266 27.27 -14.99 -10.03
CA GLU A 266 27.39 -15.79 -11.27
C GLU A 266 28.84 -16.01 -11.70
N LYS A 267 29.72 -15.04 -11.44
CA LYS A 267 31.16 -15.18 -11.75
C LYS A 267 31.93 -16.00 -10.70
N GLU A 268 31.41 -16.09 -9.49
CA GLU A 268 32.12 -16.69 -8.35
C GLU A 268 31.61 -18.12 -8.04
N LEU A 269 30.37 -18.45 -8.39
CA LEU A 269 29.74 -19.71 -8.00
C LEU A 269 29.51 -20.65 -9.20
N PRO A 270 29.63 -21.97 -8.99
CA PRO A 270 29.10 -22.94 -9.94
C PRO A 270 27.58 -22.77 -10.08
N HIS A 271 27.06 -23.06 -11.27
CA HIS A 271 25.66 -22.91 -11.61
C HIS A 271 24.70 -23.59 -10.60
N GLU A 272 25.06 -24.75 -10.09
CA GLU A 272 24.25 -25.55 -9.17
C GLU A 272 24.17 -24.93 -7.76
N GLN A 273 25.11 -24.04 -7.43
CA GLN A 273 25.14 -23.32 -6.14
C GLN A 273 24.58 -21.92 -6.23
N MET A 274 24.20 -21.47 -7.43
CA MET A 274 23.68 -20.13 -7.67
C MET A 274 22.28 -19.99 -7.10
N PRO A 275 22.00 -19.07 -6.13
CA PRO A 275 20.65 -18.83 -5.66
C PRO A 275 19.82 -18.12 -6.74
N MET A 276 18.51 -18.34 -6.72
CA MET A 276 17.57 -17.62 -7.59
C MET A 276 17.12 -16.31 -6.95
N ILE A 277 16.72 -15.35 -7.78
CA ILE A 277 16.04 -14.13 -7.36
C ILE A 277 14.73 -13.96 -8.13
N HIS A 278 13.67 -13.71 -7.38
CA HIS A 278 12.35 -13.35 -7.90
C HIS A 278 12.10 -11.86 -7.64
N ILE A 279 12.02 -11.09 -8.70
CA ILE A 279 11.65 -9.67 -8.66
C ILE A 279 10.17 -9.57 -8.98
N VAL A 280 9.34 -9.17 -8.02
CA VAL A 280 7.88 -9.13 -8.15
C VAL A 280 7.41 -7.68 -8.13
N GLY A 281 7.03 -7.16 -9.29
CA GLY A 281 6.52 -5.81 -9.43
C GLY A 281 6.47 -5.34 -10.87
N GLN A 282 5.65 -4.34 -11.13
CA GLN A 282 5.59 -3.71 -12.45
C GLN A 282 6.81 -2.82 -12.68
N ARG A 283 7.30 -2.75 -13.91
CA ARG A 283 8.28 -1.76 -14.32
C ARG A 283 7.67 -0.36 -14.18
N GLY A 284 8.34 0.48 -13.43
CA GLY A 284 7.88 1.81 -13.04
C GLY A 284 8.35 2.93 -13.97
N TRP A 285 9.26 3.77 -13.50
CA TRP A 285 9.75 4.96 -14.21
C TRP A 285 11.21 5.23 -13.87
N LYS A 286 11.89 6.02 -14.74
CA LYS A 286 13.27 6.49 -14.55
C LYS A 286 14.26 5.38 -14.18
N ASN A 287 14.11 4.18 -14.73
CA ASN A 287 14.90 3.01 -14.37
C ASN A 287 15.28 2.20 -15.62
N GLU A 288 15.46 2.90 -16.72
CA GLU A 288 15.71 2.36 -18.05
C GLU A 288 16.95 1.44 -18.07
N ASP A 289 18.00 1.81 -17.34
CA ASP A 289 19.23 1.00 -17.23
C ASP A 289 18.95 -0.36 -16.57
N VAL A 290 18.13 -0.37 -15.50
CA VAL A 290 17.71 -1.61 -14.83
C VAL A 290 16.81 -2.43 -15.76
N PHE A 291 15.93 -1.80 -16.52
CA PHE A 291 15.08 -2.51 -17.48
C PHE A 291 15.90 -3.16 -18.59
N GLN A 292 16.89 -2.47 -19.16
CA GLN A 292 17.81 -3.03 -20.17
C GLN A 292 18.61 -4.22 -19.61
N ARG A 293 19.08 -4.12 -18.36
CA ARG A 293 19.78 -5.24 -17.69
C ARG A 293 18.85 -6.43 -17.52
N LEU A 294 17.63 -6.23 -16.99
CA LEU A 294 16.63 -7.29 -16.87
C LEU A 294 16.33 -7.96 -18.22
N ASP A 295 16.18 -7.18 -19.28
CA ASP A 295 15.93 -7.69 -20.63
C ASP A 295 17.12 -8.54 -21.15
N SER A 296 18.36 -8.10 -20.89
CA SER A 296 19.56 -8.84 -21.27
C SER A 296 19.75 -10.15 -20.49
N MET A 297 19.15 -10.24 -19.30
CA MET A 297 19.27 -11.37 -18.38
C MET A 297 18.07 -12.34 -18.43
N GLN A 298 17.09 -12.15 -19.31
CA GLN A 298 15.86 -12.98 -19.36
C GLN A 298 16.12 -14.49 -19.49
N ASN A 299 17.24 -14.88 -20.09
CA ASN A 299 17.63 -16.29 -20.25
C ASN A 299 18.48 -16.84 -19.10
N LYS A 300 18.73 -16.06 -18.05
CA LYS A 300 19.47 -16.51 -16.88
C LYS A 300 18.58 -17.39 -16.01
N SER A 301 19.03 -18.58 -15.68
CA SER A 301 18.28 -19.55 -14.86
C SER A 301 18.12 -19.14 -13.38
N TRP A 302 18.72 -18.05 -12.98
CA TRP A 302 18.67 -17.53 -11.62
C TRP A 302 17.77 -16.28 -11.48
N LEU A 303 17.29 -15.69 -12.59
CA LEU A 303 16.46 -14.46 -12.56
C LEU A 303 15.03 -14.74 -13.01
N TYR A 304 14.08 -14.33 -12.20
CA TYR A 304 12.64 -14.38 -12.50
C TYR A 304 12.01 -13.02 -12.26
N GLU A 305 11.57 -12.35 -13.33
CA GLU A 305 10.79 -11.11 -13.26
C GLU A 305 9.30 -11.42 -13.37
N HIS A 306 8.51 -10.96 -12.39
CA HIS A 306 7.07 -11.15 -12.33
C HIS A 306 6.37 -9.79 -12.35
N ASN A 307 5.87 -9.38 -13.51
CA ASN A 307 5.19 -8.10 -13.69
C ASN A 307 3.82 -8.04 -12.99
N SER A 308 3.21 -9.18 -12.71
CA SER A 308 1.92 -9.30 -12.04
C SER A 308 1.83 -10.65 -11.35
N MET A 309 1.44 -10.63 -10.08
CA MET A 309 1.20 -11.84 -9.30
C MET A 309 0.02 -11.58 -8.35
N ASP A 310 -0.88 -12.55 -8.22
CA ASP A 310 -1.97 -12.43 -7.23
C ASP A 310 -1.45 -12.60 -5.81
N ASP A 311 -2.20 -12.08 -4.84
CA ASP A 311 -1.77 -12.04 -3.43
C ASP A 311 -1.52 -13.44 -2.85
N VAL A 312 -2.25 -14.47 -3.30
CA VAL A 312 -2.09 -15.84 -2.79
C VAL A 312 -0.79 -16.43 -3.30
N THR A 313 -0.52 -16.29 -4.59
CA THR A 313 0.72 -16.75 -5.22
C THR A 313 1.92 -16.02 -4.67
N LEU A 314 1.83 -14.69 -4.49
CA LEU A 314 2.91 -13.89 -3.90
C LEU A 314 3.22 -14.32 -2.47
N ARG A 315 2.21 -14.54 -1.64
CA ARG A 315 2.41 -15.04 -0.26
C ARG A 315 3.05 -16.41 -0.23
N ARG A 316 2.66 -17.29 -1.14
CA ARG A 316 3.30 -18.60 -1.27
C ARG A 316 4.77 -18.47 -1.64
N LEU A 317 5.07 -17.68 -2.67
CA LEU A 317 6.44 -17.41 -3.09
C LEU A 317 7.27 -16.85 -1.93
N LEU A 318 6.75 -15.86 -1.21
CA LEU A 318 7.43 -15.27 -0.08
C LEU A 318 7.65 -16.28 1.07
N ALA A 319 6.64 -17.07 1.39
CA ALA A 319 6.72 -18.07 2.49
C ALA A 319 7.79 -19.15 2.26
N GLY A 320 8.07 -19.50 1.00
CA GLY A 320 9.11 -20.45 0.62
C GLY A 320 10.50 -19.83 0.40
N ALA A 321 10.65 -18.51 0.50
CA ALA A 321 11.90 -17.82 0.24
C ALA A 321 12.93 -18.03 1.36
N HIS A 322 14.21 -17.99 0.98
CA HIS A 322 15.33 -17.90 1.92
C HIS A 322 15.49 -16.51 2.52
N GLY A 323 14.93 -15.50 1.87
CA GLY A 323 14.85 -14.15 2.40
C GLY A 323 14.11 -13.18 1.48
N LEU A 324 13.58 -12.11 2.09
CA LEU A 324 13.11 -10.91 1.40
C LEU A 324 14.25 -9.90 1.33
N LEU A 325 14.49 -9.34 0.14
CA LEU A 325 15.51 -8.32 -0.10
C LEU A 325 14.85 -6.95 -0.31
N VAL A 326 15.22 -5.97 0.51
CA VAL A 326 14.66 -4.61 0.48
C VAL A 326 15.79 -3.58 0.43
N PRO A 327 16.47 -3.41 -0.71
CA PRO A 327 17.59 -2.47 -0.85
C PRO A 327 17.12 -1.02 -1.09
N SER A 328 15.97 -0.65 -0.56
CA SER A 328 15.33 0.64 -0.82
C SER A 328 16.09 1.80 -0.19
N PHE A 329 16.18 2.94 -0.90
CA PHE A 329 16.67 4.21 -0.37
C PHE A 329 15.67 4.90 0.56
N ALA A 330 14.38 4.63 0.40
CA ALA A 330 13.32 5.16 1.23
C ALA A 330 12.08 4.27 1.20
N GLU A 331 11.37 4.18 2.32
CA GLU A 331 10.09 3.47 2.47
C GLU A 331 9.11 4.30 3.30
N GLY A 332 7.81 4.22 2.96
CA GLY A 332 6.78 4.84 3.77
C GLY A 332 6.45 4.02 5.03
N PHE A 333 6.26 2.71 4.86
CA PHE A 333 5.97 1.79 5.98
C PHE A 333 6.64 0.42 5.83
N GLY A 334 6.80 -0.07 4.59
CA GLY A 334 7.48 -1.34 4.36
C GLY A 334 6.60 -2.57 4.59
N LEU A 335 5.32 -2.55 4.18
CA LEU A 335 4.40 -3.69 4.32
C LEU A 335 5.00 -5.04 3.92
N PRO A 336 5.74 -5.20 2.79
CA PRO A 336 6.33 -6.49 2.44
C PRO A 336 7.30 -7.03 3.50
N SER A 337 8.07 -6.16 4.14
CA SER A 337 9.02 -6.53 5.18
C SER A 337 8.33 -7.06 6.43
N ILE A 338 7.24 -6.41 6.84
CA ILE A 338 6.44 -6.83 7.98
C ILE A 338 5.72 -8.16 7.69
N GLU A 339 5.22 -8.33 6.46
CA GLU A 339 4.61 -9.59 6.01
C GLU A 339 5.60 -10.74 6.02
N ALA A 340 6.83 -10.50 5.55
CA ALA A 340 7.91 -11.48 5.63
C ALA A 340 8.23 -11.86 7.09
N ALA A 341 8.38 -10.86 7.97
CA ALA A 341 8.62 -11.08 9.40
C ALA A 341 7.48 -11.85 10.06
N GLN A 342 6.22 -11.55 9.72
CA GLN A 342 5.06 -12.29 10.21
C GLN A 342 5.12 -13.78 9.84
N MET A 343 5.62 -14.11 8.64
CA MET A 343 5.79 -15.48 8.16
C MET A 343 7.03 -16.18 8.74
N GLY A 344 7.94 -15.42 9.35
CA GLY A 344 9.24 -15.89 9.80
C GLY A 344 10.27 -15.96 8.67
N VAL A 345 10.03 -15.30 7.56
CA VAL A 345 10.98 -15.21 6.43
C VAL A 345 12.05 -14.17 6.77
N PRO A 346 13.34 -14.51 6.66
CA PRO A 346 14.42 -13.54 6.90
C PRO A 346 14.26 -12.29 6.04
N VAL A 347 14.65 -11.13 6.57
CA VAL A 347 14.66 -9.86 5.83
C VAL A 347 16.08 -9.32 5.82
N ILE A 348 16.57 -8.93 4.64
CA ILE A 348 17.80 -8.15 4.46
C ILE A 348 17.35 -6.82 3.89
N CYS A 349 17.61 -5.72 4.58
CA CYS A 349 17.12 -4.41 4.16
C CYS A 349 18.17 -3.31 4.37
N GLY A 350 17.95 -2.18 3.67
CA GLY A 350 18.69 -0.96 3.94
C GLY A 350 18.46 -0.47 5.36
N ASP A 351 19.46 0.18 5.93
CA ASP A 351 19.43 0.77 7.28
C ASP A 351 18.58 2.06 7.27
N LEU A 352 17.26 1.88 7.37
CA LEU A 352 16.27 2.96 7.37
C LEU A 352 15.55 3.03 8.73
N ALA A 353 15.33 4.23 9.24
CA ALA A 353 14.63 4.47 10.51
C ALA A 353 13.28 3.74 10.58
N ILE A 354 12.51 3.73 9.47
CA ILE A 354 11.23 3.02 9.40
C ILE A 354 11.38 1.50 9.59
N HIS A 355 12.45 0.90 9.09
CA HIS A 355 12.67 -0.54 9.29
C HIS A 355 12.97 -0.84 10.77
N HIS A 356 13.75 0.00 11.47
CA HIS A 356 13.96 -0.12 12.90
C HIS A 356 12.67 0.07 13.70
N GLU A 357 11.83 1.03 13.32
CA GLU A 357 10.56 1.30 13.97
C GLU A 357 9.60 0.09 13.92
N VAL A 358 9.49 -0.56 12.75
CA VAL A 358 8.46 -1.59 12.55
C VAL A 358 8.98 -3.03 12.68
N LEU A 359 10.30 -3.24 12.57
CA LEU A 359 10.91 -4.58 12.58
C LEU A 359 11.88 -4.79 13.74
N GLY A 360 12.32 -3.72 14.44
CA GLY A 360 13.31 -3.82 15.53
C GLY A 360 14.58 -4.54 15.05
N ASP A 361 15.03 -5.53 15.82
CA ASP A 361 16.24 -6.32 15.54
C ASP A 361 16.00 -7.55 14.65
N TYR A 362 14.83 -7.64 13.98
CA TYR A 362 14.49 -8.80 13.16
C TYR A 362 15.33 -8.91 11.88
N PRO A 363 15.53 -7.83 11.06
CA PRO A 363 16.27 -7.91 9.82
C PRO A 363 17.78 -7.94 10.02
N VAL A 364 18.49 -8.32 8.96
CA VAL A 364 19.88 -7.90 8.78
C VAL A 364 19.86 -6.53 8.11
N TYR A 365 20.33 -5.51 8.81
CA TYR A 365 20.53 -4.17 8.27
C TYR A 365 21.85 -4.10 7.52
N ALA A 366 21.83 -3.62 6.30
CA ALA A 366 23.01 -3.51 5.48
C ALA A 366 23.06 -2.15 4.75
N ASP A 367 24.17 -1.48 4.81
CA ASP A 367 24.41 -0.27 4.03
C ASP A 367 24.23 -0.59 2.54
N LEU A 368 23.55 0.29 1.82
CA LEU A 368 23.27 0.12 0.39
C LEU A 368 24.53 0.19 -0.48
N GLN A 369 25.64 0.68 0.06
CA GLN A 369 26.96 0.72 -0.59
C GLN A 369 27.82 -0.51 -0.23
N ASP A 370 27.47 -1.24 0.83
CA ASP A 370 28.21 -2.44 1.26
C ASP A 370 27.74 -3.71 0.52
N ILE A 371 28.07 -3.81 -0.76
CA ILE A 371 27.76 -4.99 -1.56
C ILE A 371 28.33 -6.28 -0.95
N TYR A 372 29.45 -6.19 -0.21
CA TYR A 372 30.06 -7.36 0.41
C TYR A 372 29.15 -7.92 1.52
N LEU A 373 28.63 -7.08 2.40
CA LEU A 373 27.72 -7.51 3.47
C LEU A 373 26.43 -8.13 2.89
N TRP A 374 25.83 -7.49 1.89
CA TRP A 374 24.67 -8.02 1.19
C TRP A 374 24.96 -9.42 0.61
N LYS A 375 26.03 -9.56 -0.17
CA LYS A 375 26.43 -10.82 -0.77
C LYS A 375 26.72 -11.89 0.29
N LYS A 376 27.50 -11.56 1.32
CA LYS A 376 27.83 -12.48 2.42
C LYS A 376 26.59 -13.01 3.10
N THR A 377 25.65 -12.13 3.47
CA THR A 377 24.40 -12.52 4.15
C THR A 377 23.54 -13.43 3.26
N ILE A 378 23.40 -13.11 1.98
CA ILE A 378 22.68 -13.95 0.99
C ILE A 378 23.32 -15.35 0.96
N LEU A 379 24.64 -15.46 0.84
CA LEU A 379 25.35 -16.74 0.81
C LEU A 379 25.24 -17.53 2.10
N GLU A 380 25.25 -16.89 3.24
CA GLU A 380 25.06 -17.53 4.54
C GLU A 380 23.65 -18.12 4.68
N GLN A 381 22.62 -17.41 4.24
CA GLN A 381 21.25 -17.91 4.23
C GLN A 381 21.05 -19.03 3.21
N THR A 382 21.71 -18.96 2.05
CA THR A 382 21.67 -20.00 1.01
C THR A 382 22.15 -21.37 1.52
N LYS A 383 23.10 -21.40 2.45
CA LYS A 383 23.66 -22.65 3.02
C LYS A 383 22.73 -23.35 4.02
N GLN A 384 21.69 -22.68 4.49
CA GLN A 384 20.76 -23.21 5.48
C GLN A 384 19.51 -23.77 4.78
N ARG A 385 18.88 -24.79 5.37
CA ARG A 385 17.59 -25.23 4.87
C ARG A 385 16.52 -24.17 5.16
N GLN A 386 15.68 -23.88 4.21
CA GLN A 386 14.64 -22.84 4.33
C GLN A 386 13.79 -22.99 5.60
N LYS A 387 13.35 -24.20 5.93
CA LYS A 387 12.55 -24.46 7.14
C LYS A 387 13.29 -24.15 8.45
N ASP A 388 14.59 -24.35 8.49
CA ASP A 388 15.41 -24.07 9.67
C ASP A 388 15.59 -22.55 9.83
N LEU A 389 15.80 -21.82 8.71
CA LEU A 389 15.80 -20.35 8.67
C LEU A 389 14.49 -19.78 9.19
N VAL A 390 13.37 -20.23 8.64
CA VAL A 390 12.03 -19.76 9.05
C VAL A 390 11.76 -20.05 10.52
N HIS A 391 12.16 -21.25 11.01
CA HIS A 391 11.98 -21.60 12.42
C HIS A 391 12.79 -20.67 13.33
N ALA A 392 14.06 -20.43 13.01
CA ALA A 392 14.93 -19.55 13.78
C ALA A 392 14.43 -18.09 13.80
N HIS A 393 13.93 -17.59 12.68
CA HIS A 393 13.42 -16.22 12.56
C HIS A 393 12.04 -16.05 13.22
N ARG A 394 11.18 -17.08 13.21
CA ARG A 394 9.89 -17.04 13.94
C ARG A 394 10.06 -16.81 15.43
N ALA A 395 11.12 -17.32 16.03
CA ALA A 395 11.42 -17.08 17.45
C ALA A 395 11.81 -15.62 17.76
N LYS A 396 12.26 -14.88 16.76
CA LYS A 396 12.74 -13.48 16.87
C LYS A 396 11.78 -12.46 16.28
N LYS A 397 10.61 -12.88 15.78
CA LYS A 397 9.70 -11.95 15.07
C LYS A 397 9.32 -10.77 15.96
N PRO A 398 9.22 -9.56 15.39
CA PRO A 398 8.80 -8.37 16.09
C PRO A 398 7.31 -8.46 16.47
N LYS A 399 6.84 -7.53 17.30
CA LYS A 399 5.40 -7.33 17.47
C LYS A 399 4.81 -6.90 16.13
N ILE A 400 3.96 -7.75 15.56
CA ILE A 400 3.31 -7.45 14.28
C ILE A 400 2.10 -6.56 14.54
N PRO A 401 2.02 -5.35 13.94
CA PRO A 401 0.88 -4.45 14.11
C PRO A 401 -0.39 -5.08 13.55
N THR A 402 -1.51 -4.81 14.20
CA THR A 402 -2.82 -5.32 13.79
C THR A 402 -3.73 -4.18 13.33
N TRP A 403 -4.68 -4.48 12.45
CA TRP A 403 -5.70 -3.53 12.06
C TRP A 403 -6.60 -3.12 13.23
N SER A 404 -6.79 -3.99 14.23
CA SER A 404 -7.55 -3.64 15.44
C SER A 404 -6.89 -2.50 16.20
N GLU A 405 -5.58 -2.64 16.51
CA GLU A 405 -4.81 -1.58 17.19
C GLU A 405 -4.85 -0.28 16.39
N HIS A 406 -4.64 -0.37 15.07
CA HIS A 406 -4.70 0.81 14.19
C HIS A 406 -6.05 1.54 14.28
N PHE A 407 -7.15 0.81 14.17
CA PHE A 407 -8.48 1.43 14.21
C PHE A 407 -8.88 1.89 15.60
N ASP A 408 -8.36 1.28 16.68
CA ASP A 408 -8.56 1.77 18.04
C ASP A 408 -7.91 3.15 18.23
N ASP A 409 -6.67 3.33 17.76
CA ASP A 409 -5.95 4.62 17.82
C ASP A 409 -6.67 5.69 16.99
N VAL A 410 -7.02 5.35 15.74
CA VAL A 410 -7.74 6.28 14.84
C VAL A 410 -9.09 6.67 15.41
N ASN A 411 -9.85 5.70 15.95
CA ASN A 411 -11.14 5.93 16.55
C ASN A 411 -11.04 6.87 17.75
N ALA A 412 -10.07 6.64 18.64
CA ALA A 412 -9.83 7.50 19.79
C ALA A 412 -9.46 8.93 19.38
N ALA A 413 -8.63 9.10 18.33
CA ALA A 413 -8.24 10.42 17.83
C ALA A 413 -9.43 11.16 17.18
N VAL A 414 -10.22 10.48 16.34
CA VAL A 414 -11.40 11.08 15.69
C VAL A 414 -12.49 11.41 16.72
N THR A 415 -12.71 10.58 17.73
CA THR A 415 -13.69 10.86 18.80
C THR A 415 -13.34 12.14 19.58
N LYS A 416 -12.05 12.42 19.76
CA LYS A 416 -11.59 13.68 20.40
C LYS A 416 -11.77 14.91 19.51
N LEU A 417 -11.82 14.70 18.20
CA LEU A 417 -11.96 15.75 17.20
C LEU A 417 -13.42 16.21 17.05
N LEU A 418 -14.38 15.31 17.25
CA LEU A 418 -15.83 15.53 17.12
C LEU A 418 -16.47 16.01 18.42
#